data_700c8ab6292c0992b3e5a2c1f4ee2d15
#
_entry.id   700c8ab6292c0992b3e5a2c1f4ee2d15
#
_cell.length_a   1.000
_cell.length_b   1.000
_cell.length_c   1.000
_cell.angle_alpha   90.00
_cell.angle_beta   90.00
_cell.angle_gamma   90.00
#
_symmetry.space_group_name_H-M   'P 1'
#
loop_
_entity.id
_entity.type
_entity.pdbx_description
1 polymer ?
#
loop_
_entity_poly.entity_id
_entity_poly.type
_entity_poly.pdbx_seq_one_letter_code
_entity_poly.pdbx_strand_id
1 'polypeptide(L)'
;MRNTTAKKAEQCRMFFVDGKKFKTNALLGFFRVPLRRENATKLALLAEVLQKGTEKYPSVTAVAAAAEECYGALWQVQVIKKGGEAWLSFSMEVSKHVSEKEVLDFLLQLMKHPKRIDNQFPAETVERCIAILRRRLEAQGDDKISFAAKRARELAAEGEGAGVCADGYLEDLEKLTSADISSFYEDLLAHAPVYLYVCGDSDGRQMLKKWKGALDLQGKELWEFQQTSRKQALCRKIAEKANMGQTRLVLAFDSGLHPWDRAFLSLRVLCEVLGGGNGLLFQEIREKQGLCYDISMTCDTMTGLAFVQTGVAGKDAKHAASEICRILQNVADHGIKNDDFQDAVEQIRRKISDISDSQWKIMDYVAEQEIIGTNLDSEQMLRRLEDVTVEDVVKRAQNLTLRTMYALTGEEEFSWD
;
A
#
# COMPACT_ATOMS: atom_id res chain seq x y z
N MET A 1 -3.84 28.06 -14.73
CA MET A 1 -5.17 27.55 -15.12
C MET A 1 -5.03 26.70 -16.37
N ARG A 2 -4.96 25.38 -16.23
CA ARG A 2 -5.03 24.47 -17.40
C ARG A 2 -6.49 24.13 -17.63
N ASN A 3 -7.06 24.68 -18.69
CA ASN A 3 -8.34 24.25 -19.24
C ASN A 3 -8.17 22.82 -19.77
N THR A 4 -8.46 21.83 -18.96
CA THR A 4 -8.65 20.44 -19.39
C THR A 4 -10.12 20.30 -19.72
N THR A 5 -10.46 20.40 -20.98
CA THR A 5 -11.68 19.77 -21.52
C THR A 5 -11.66 18.31 -21.06
N ALA A 6 -12.56 17.93 -20.15
CA ALA A 6 -12.66 16.60 -19.62
C ALA A 6 -12.91 15.61 -20.77
N LYS A 7 -11.87 14.97 -21.29
CA LYS A 7 -12.01 13.72 -22.01
C LYS A 7 -12.68 12.76 -21.03
N LYS A 8 -13.84 12.20 -21.42
CA LYS A 8 -14.50 11.13 -20.65
C LYS A 8 -13.45 10.11 -20.27
N ALA A 9 -13.16 9.96 -18.97
CA ALA A 9 -12.07 9.13 -18.51
C ALA A 9 -12.33 7.68 -18.96
N GLU A 10 -11.38 7.09 -19.65
CA GLU A 10 -11.48 5.72 -20.11
C GLU A 10 -11.46 4.81 -18.89
N GLN A 11 -12.47 3.95 -18.73
CA GLN A 11 -12.59 3.07 -17.56
C GLN A 11 -11.40 2.11 -17.42
N CYS A 12 -10.86 1.62 -18.55
CA CYS A 12 -9.78 0.65 -18.54
C CYS A 12 -8.51 1.20 -19.20
N ARG A 13 -7.43 1.34 -18.43
CA ARG A 13 -6.10 1.76 -18.88
C ARG A 13 -5.16 0.57 -18.98
N MET A 14 -4.22 0.63 -19.93
CA MET A 14 -3.31 -0.48 -20.22
C MET A 14 -1.85 0.00 -20.24
N PHE A 15 -0.98 -0.77 -19.61
CA PHE A 15 0.44 -0.47 -19.49
C PHE A 15 1.28 -1.70 -19.82
N PHE A 16 2.15 -1.57 -20.80
CA PHE A 16 3.13 -2.58 -21.14
C PHE A 16 4.49 -2.21 -20.56
N VAL A 17 5.10 -3.15 -19.87
CA VAL A 17 6.47 -3.05 -19.33
C VAL A 17 7.35 -4.06 -20.07
N ASP A 18 8.48 -3.61 -20.60
CA ASP A 18 9.45 -4.52 -21.25
C ASP A 18 10.06 -5.46 -20.19
N GLY A 19 9.75 -6.73 -20.29
CA GLY A 19 10.18 -7.80 -19.40
C GLY A 19 11.07 -8.83 -20.08
N LYS A 20 11.69 -8.53 -21.23
CA LYS A 20 12.50 -9.50 -21.99
C LYS A 20 13.56 -10.21 -21.19
N LYS A 21 14.17 -9.52 -20.20
CA LYS A 21 15.20 -10.09 -19.31
C LYS A 21 14.68 -11.17 -18.36
N PHE A 22 13.36 -11.20 -18.08
CA PHE A 22 12.77 -12.18 -17.19
C PHE A 22 12.37 -13.45 -17.95
N LYS A 23 12.32 -14.58 -17.26
CA LYS A 23 11.92 -15.88 -17.83
C LYS A 23 10.40 -16.11 -17.83
N THR A 24 9.68 -15.30 -17.10
CA THR A 24 8.23 -15.35 -16.91
C THR A 24 7.56 -14.10 -17.47
N ASN A 25 6.26 -14.17 -17.70
CA ASN A 25 5.38 -13.01 -17.89
C ASN A 25 4.64 -12.77 -16.59
N ALA A 26 4.57 -11.51 -16.17
CA ALA A 26 3.76 -11.10 -15.02
C ALA A 26 2.59 -10.22 -15.49
N LEU A 27 1.39 -10.53 -15.03
CA LEU A 27 0.16 -9.82 -15.33
C LEU A 27 -0.42 -9.27 -14.04
N LEU A 28 -0.83 -8.01 -14.06
CA LEU A 28 -1.48 -7.33 -12.96
C LEU A 28 -2.68 -6.57 -13.48
N GLY A 29 -3.87 -6.94 -13.02
CA GLY A 29 -5.09 -6.17 -13.22
C GLY A 29 -5.62 -5.71 -11.89
N PHE A 30 -6.10 -4.47 -11.77
CA PHE A 30 -6.76 -4.04 -10.54
C PHE A 30 -7.90 -3.06 -10.80
N PHE A 31 -8.92 -3.18 -9.96
CA PHE A 31 -9.96 -2.18 -9.79
C PHE A 31 -9.52 -1.18 -8.73
N ARG A 32 -9.49 0.10 -9.08
CA ARG A 32 -9.14 1.18 -8.15
C ARG A 32 -10.38 1.63 -7.40
N VAL A 33 -10.34 1.62 -6.07
CA VAL A 33 -11.48 1.86 -5.19
C VAL A 33 -11.14 2.99 -4.20
N PRO A 34 -11.94 4.06 -4.11
CA PRO A 34 -11.78 5.05 -3.05
C PRO A 34 -12.10 4.38 -1.72
N LEU A 35 -11.14 4.36 -0.80
CA LEU A 35 -11.27 3.64 0.46
C LEU A 35 -12.10 4.47 1.46
N ARG A 36 -13.23 3.90 1.91
CA ARG A 36 -14.15 4.48 2.86
C ARG A 36 -14.54 3.47 3.92
N ARG A 37 -14.95 3.96 5.10
CA ARG A 37 -15.36 3.09 6.22
C ARG A 37 -16.45 2.09 5.82
N GLU A 38 -17.43 2.54 5.03
CA GLU A 38 -18.59 1.77 4.59
C GLU A 38 -18.29 0.72 3.52
N ASN A 39 -17.17 0.82 2.79
CA ASN A 39 -16.84 -0.14 1.74
C ASN A 39 -15.63 -1.04 2.06
N ALA A 40 -14.84 -0.71 3.08
CA ALA A 40 -13.60 -1.43 3.41
C ALA A 40 -13.84 -2.93 3.69
N THR A 41 -14.81 -3.26 4.54
CA THR A 41 -15.12 -4.65 4.90
C THR A 41 -15.73 -5.41 3.73
N LYS A 42 -16.59 -4.74 2.92
CA LYS A 42 -17.13 -5.32 1.68
C LYS A 42 -16.04 -5.67 0.69
N LEU A 43 -15.07 -4.75 0.50
CA LEU A 43 -13.95 -4.96 -0.41
C LEU A 43 -13.05 -6.11 0.04
N ALA A 44 -12.72 -6.17 1.34
CA ALA A 44 -11.92 -7.26 1.91
C ALA A 44 -12.63 -8.62 1.78
N LEU A 45 -13.94 -8.67 2.04
CA LEU A 45 -14.73 -9.89 1.89
C LEU A 45 -14.90 -10.29 0.42
N LEU A 46 -15.12 -9.34 -0.49
CA LEU A 46 -15.21 -9.61 -1.93
C LEU A 46 -13.92 -10.26 -2.46
N ALA A 47 -12.74 -9.78 -2.05
CA ALA A 47 -11.46 -10.38 -2.44
C ALA A 47 -11.35 -11.87 -2.01
N GLU A 48 -11.91 -12.24 -0.87
CA GLU A 48 -11.98 -13.65 -0.43
C GLU A 48 -12.97 -14.45 -1.27
N VAL A 49 -14.14 -13.88 -1.56
CA VAL A 49 -15.21 -14.57 -2.31
C VAL A 49 -14.79 -14.87 -3.74
N LEU A 50 -14.14 -13.93 -4.42
CA LEU A 50 -13.72 -14.07 -5.83
C LEU A 50 -12.74 -15.23 -6.07
N GLN A 51 -12.06 -15.72 -5.04
CA GLN A 51 -11.14 -16.86 -5.10
C GLN A 51 -11.82 -18.21 -4.93
N LYS A 52 -13.12 -18.26 -4.58
CA LYS A 52 -13.78 -19.53 -4.18
C LYS A 52 -14.39 -20.28 -5.33
N GLY A 53 -14.49 -19.69 -6.51
CA GLY A 53 -14.95 -20.33 -7.72
C GLY A 53 -15.43 -19.33 -8.76
N THR A 54 -15.43 -19.78 -9.99
CA THR A 54 -15.90 -19.04 -11.17
C THR A 54 -16.97 -19.83 -11.88
N GLU A 55 -17.57 -19.26 -12.92
CA GLU A 55 -18.53 -20.00 -13.79
C GLU A 55 -17.87 -21.22 -14.41
N LYS A 56 -16.63 -21.07 -14.89
CA LYS A 56 -15.87 -22.16 -15.50
C LYS A 56 -15.22 -23.12 -14.51
N TYR A 57 -14.74 -22.57 -13.39
CA TYR A 57 -14.03 -23.30 -12.34
C TYR A 57 -14.83 -23.22 -11.03
N PRO A 58 -15.85 -24.07 -10.82
CA PRO A 58 -16.93 -23.83 -9.85
C PRO A 58 -16.55 -24.10 -8.38
N SER A 59 -15.30 -24.42 -8.08
CA SER A 59 -14.80 -24.67 -6.72
C SER A 59 -13.35 -24.23 -6.55
N VAL A 60 -12.90 -24.08 -5.30
CA VAL A 60 -11.49 -23.76 -4.95
C VAL A 60 -10.53 -24.76 -5.60
N THR A 61 -10.87 -26.06 -5.55
CA THR A 61 -10.06 -27.13 -6.18
C THR A 61 -9.98 -26.96 -7.69
N ALA A 62 -11.11 -26.61 -8.34
CA ALA A 62 -11.15 -26.40 -9.79
C ALA A 62 -10.33 -25.15 -10.20
N VAL A 63 -10.38 -24.08 -9.41
CA VAL A 63 -9.53 -22.89 -9.65
C VAL A 63 -8.05 -23.24 -9.48
N ALA A 64 -7.70 -23.99 -8.44
CA ALA A 64 -6.31 -24.42 -8.22
C ALA A 64 -5.82 -25.33 -9.36
N ALA A 65 -6.65 -26.30 -9.81
CA ALA A 65 -6.32 -27.17 -10.93
C ALA A 65 -6.09 -26.37 -12.23
N ALA A 66 -6.92 -25.36 -12.50
CA ALA A 66 -6.74 -24.51 -13.68
C ALA A 66 -5.44 -23.69 -13.63
N ALA A 67 -5.00 -23.26 -12.45
CA ALA A 67 -3.70 -22.61 -12.28
C ALA A 67 -2.53 -23.59 -12.50
N GLU A 68 -2.65 -24.84 -12.05
CA GLU A 68 -1.68 -25.91 -12.31
C GLU A 68 -1.59 -26.24 -13.82
N GLU A 69 -2.70 -26.25 -14.55
CA GLU A 69 -2.71 -26.41 -16.01
C GLU A 69 -1.96 -25.29 -16.73
N CYS A 70 -1.86 -24.11 -16.10
CA CYS A 70 -0.98 -23.01 -16.54
C CYS A 70 0.48 -23.20 -16.08
N TYR A 71 0.99 -24.42 -16.01
CA TYR A 71 2.35 -24.78 -15.58
C TYR A 71 2.68 -24.31 -14.17
N GLY A 72 1.75 -24.45 -13.24
CA GLY A 72 1.95 -24.03 -11.87
C GLY A 72 2.01 -22.51 -11.70
N ALA A 73 1.16 -21.79 -12.43
CA ALA A 73 1.13 -20.33 -12.37
C ALA A 73 0.90 -19.83 -10.93
N LEU A 74 1.70 -18.84 -10.53
CA LEU A 74 1.49 -18.14 -9.28
C LEU A 74 0.41 -17.07 -9.50
N TRP A 75 -0.66 -17.12 -8.73
CA TRP A 75 -1.76 -16.15 -8.84
C TRP A 75 -2.25 -15.69 -7.49
N GLN A 76 -2.83 -14.50 -7.45
CA GLN A 76 -3.37 -13.93 -6.21
C GLN A 76 -4.50 -12.94 -6.50
N VAL A 77 -5.52 -12.94 -5.64
CA VAL A 77 -6.53 -11.88 -5.53
C VAL A 77 -6.41 -11.28 -4.14
N GLN A 78 -6.17 -9.97 -4.06
CA GLN A 78 -5.95 -9.30 -2.78
C GLN A 78 -6.36 -7.83 -2.83
N VAL A 79 -6.58 -7.24 -1.65
CA VAL A 79 -6.74 -5.80 -1.49
C VAL A 79 -5.39 -5.19 -1.11
N ILE A 80 -4.92 -4.24 -1.92
CA ILE A 80 -3.68 -3.49 -1.67
C ILE A 80 -4.06 -2.05 -1.32
N LYS A 81 -3.75 -1.61 -0.11
CA LYS A 81 -3.98 -0.23 0.32
C LYS A 81 -2.90 0.69 -0.26
N LYS A 82 -3.32 1.80 -0.86
CA LYS A 82 -2.45 2.86 -1.41
C LYS A 82 -2.98 4.22 -0.93
N GLY A 83 -2.47 4.71 0.21
CA GLY A 83 -2.96 5.95 0.82
C GLY A 83 -4.44 5.91 1.16
N GLY A 84 -5.23 6.82 0.60
CA GLY A 84 -6.69 6.91 0.78
C GLY A 84 -7.52 6.04 -0.17
N GLU A 85 -6.88 5.13 -0.89
CA GLU A 85 -7.55 4.22 -1.82
C GLU A 85 -7.08 2.77 -1.65
N ALA A 86 -7.78 1.85 -2.26
CA ALA A 86 -7.42 0.45 -2.31
C ALA A 86 -7.51 -0.08 -3.74
N TRP A 87 -6.65 -1.03 -4.06
CA TRP A 87 -6.67 -1.77 -5.32
C TRP A 87 -7.16 -3.18 -5.06
N LEU A 88 -8.30 -3.57 -5.62
CA LEU A 88 -8.67 -4.98 -5.71
C LEU A 88 -7.85 -5.57 -6.85
N SER A 89 -6.78 -6.24 -6.50
CA SER A 89 -5.72 -6.68 -7.39
C SER A 89 -5.89 -8.16 -7.76
N PHE A 90 -5.68 -8.45 -9.04
CA PHE A 90 -5.60 -9.77 -9.63
C PHE A 90 -4.22 -9.88 -10.30
N SER A 91 -3.38 -10.74 -9.78
CA SER A 91 -2.03 -10.93 -10.28
C SER A 91 -1.79 -12.36 -10.69
N MET A 92 -0.96 -12.54 -11.72
CA MET A 92 -0.57 -13.86 -12.21
C MET A 92 0.85 -13.81 -12.77
N GLU A 93 1.68 -14.76 -12.39
CA GLU A 93 3.01 -14.96 -12.97
C GLU A 93 3.07 -16.34 -13.63
N VAL A 94 3.44 -16.35 -14.91
CA VAL A 94 3.40 -17.56 -15.73
C VAL A 94 4.69 -17.71 -16.54
N SER A 95 5.03 -18.96 -16.86
CA SER A 95 6.07 -19.24 -17.85
C SER A 95 5.70 -18.61 -19.20
N LYS A 96 6.69 -18.14 -19.97
CA LYS A 96 6.49 -17.63 -21.34
C LYS A 96 5.97 -18.67 -22.33
N HIS A 97 5.99 -19.95 -21.95
CA HIS A 97 5.49 -21.05 -22.78
C HIS A 97 4.00 -21.34 -22.59
N VAL A 98 3.36 -20.69 -21.61
CA VAL A 98 1.91 -20.86 -21.40
C VAL A 98 1.13 -20.13 -22.48
N SER A 99 0.05 -20.75 -22.95
CA SER A 99 -0.85 -20.14 -23.93
C SER A 99 -1.42 -18.83 -23.39
N GLU A 100 -1.28 -17.75 -24.15
CA GLU A 100 -1.89 -16.45 -23.84
C GLU A 100 -3.39 -16.56 -23.57
N LYS A 101 -4.09 -17.42 -24.33
CA LYS A 101 -5.52 -17.64 -24.19
C LYS A 101 -5.88 -18.21 -22.82
N GLU A 102 -5.12 -19.19 -22.33
CA GLU A 102 -5.35 -19.83 -21.03
C GLU A 102 -5.13 -18.85 -19.88
N VAL A 103 -4.06 -18.07 -19.95
CA VAL A 103 -3.74 -17.03 -18.96
C VAL A 103 -4.83 -15.98 -18.87
N LEU A 104 -5.26 -15.45 -20.03
CA LEU A 104 -6.29 -14.42 -20.07
C LEU A 104 -7.66 -14.97 -19.64
N ASP A 105 -7.99 -16.19 -20.06
CA ASP A 105 -9.24 -16.84 -19.65
C ASP A 105 -9.27 -17.00 -18.11
N PHE A 106 -8.19 -17.48 -17.51
CA PHE A 106 -8.10 -17.63 -16.05
C PHE A 106 -8.34 -16.31 -15.31
N LEU A 107 -7.64 -15.23 -15.70
CA LEU A 107 -7.80 -13.92 -15.07
C LEU A 107 -9.20 -13.33 -15.30
N LEU A 108 -9.76 -13.48 -16.49
CA LEU A 108 -11.11 -13.03 -16.81
C LEU A 108 -12.16 -13.76 -15.98
N GLN A 109 -12.00 -15.08 -15.79
CA GLN A 109 -12.88 -15.86 -14.92
C GLN A 109 -12.89 -15.29 -13.50
N LEU A 110 -11.75 -14.94 -12.93
CA LEU A 110 -11.68 -14.35 -11.59
C LEU A 110 -12.24 -12.93 -11.53
N MET A 111 -11.98 -12.11 -12.55
CA MET A 111 -12.32 -10.69 -12.55
C MET A 111 -13.78 -10.41 -12.90
N LYS A 112 -14.34 -11.16 -13.88
CA LYS A 112 -15.63 -10.85 -14.50
C LYS A 112 -16.65 -11.98 -14.41
N HIS A 113 -16.24 -13.22 -14.25
CA HIS A 113 -17.09 -14.39 -14.25
C HIS A 113 -17.01 -15.23 -12.97
N PRO A 114 -17.07 -14.58 -11.76
CA PRO A 114 -17.11 -15.34 -10.52
C PRO A 114 -18.40 -16.17 -10.47
N LYS A 115 -18.36 -17.29 -9.73
CA LYS A 115 -19.53 -18.14 -9.56
C LYS A 115 -20.65 -17.40 -8.86
N ARG A 116 -21.79 -17.25 -9.56
CA ARG A 116 -23.02 -16.64 -9.05
C ARG A 116 -24.23 -17.49 -9.41
N ILE A 117 -25.29 -17.42 -8.62
CA ILE A 117 -26.61 -18.02 -8.85
C ILE A 117 -27.60 -16.86 -8.76
N ASP A 118 -28.41 -16.70 -9.81
CA ASP A 118 -29.36 -15.58 -9.92
C ASP A 118 -28.73 -14.20 -9.66
N ASN A 119 -27.54 -13.99 -10.23
CA ASN A 119 -26.70 -12.80 -10.06
C ASN A 119 -26.20 -12.53 -8.64
N GLN A 120 -26.33 -13.50 -7.72
CA GLN A 120 -25.81 -13.39 -6.35
C GLN A 120 -24.71 -14.40 -6.08
N PHE A 121 -23.75 -14.03 -5.24
CA PHE A 121 -22.78 -14.97 -4.70
C PHE A 121 -23.53 -16.02 -3.84
N PRO A 122 -23.18 -17.32 -3.90
CA PRO A 122 -23.83 -18.32 -3.05
C PRO A 122 -23.66 -17.98 -1.57
N ALA A 123 -24.78 -17.94 -0.82
CA ALA A 123 -24.78 -17.55 0.60
C ALA A 123 -23.78 -18.37 1.43
N GLU A 124 -23.75 -19.70 1.23
CA GLU A 124 -22.79 -20.58 1.91
C GLU A 124 -21.32 -20.19 1.64
N THR A 125 -21.00 -19.73 0.41
CA THR A 125 -19.66 -19.26 0.06
C THR A 125 -19.32 -18.00 0.82
N VAL A 126 -20.25 -17.05 0.88
CA VAL A 126 -20.06 -15.77 1.59
C VAL A 126 -19.89 -16.02 3.09
N GLU A 127 -20.71 -16.87 3.71
CA GLU A 127 -20.62 -17.24 5.13
C GLU A 127 -19.26 -17.87 5.47
N ARG A 128 -18.75 -18.77 4.63
CA ARG A 128 -17.41 -19.34 4.81
C ARG A 128 -16.32 -18.27 4.71
N CYS A 129 -16.45 -17.33 3.76
CA CYS A 129 -15.49 -16.22 3.62
C CYS A 129 -15.56 -15.26 4.79
N ILE A 130 -16.74 -14.98 5.35
CA ILE A 130 -16.92 -14.23 6.60
C ILE A 130 -16.14 -14.89 7.74
N ALA A 131 -16.28 -16.21 7.89
CA ALA A 131 -15.55 -16.94 8.94
C ALA A 131 -14.03 -16.89 8.75
N ILE A 132 -13.53 -16.94 7.52
CA ILE A 132 -12.10 -16.81 7.20
C ILE A 132 -11.62 -15.39 7.52
N LEU A 133 -12.35 -14.37 7.07
CA LEU A 133 -12.00 -12.97 7.28
C LEU A 133 -12.04 -12.62 8.77
N ARG A 134 -13.04 -13.11 9.52
CA ARG A 134 -13.13 -12.97 10.98
C ARG A 134 -11.86 -13.45 11.67
N ARG A 135 -11.44 -14.68 11.40
CA ARG A 135 -10.22 -15.25 11.98
C ARG A 135 -8.97 -14.41 11.65
N ARG A 136 -8.88 -13.93 10.41
CA ARG A 136 -7.77 -13.05 9.98
C ARG A 136 -7.78 -11.73 10.74
N LEU A 137 -8.95 -11.11 10.93
CA LEU A 137 -9.08 -9.86 11.68
C LEU A 137 -8.77 -10.05 13.17
N GLU A 138 -9.23 -11.14 13.78
CA GLU A 138 -8.92 -11.49 15.16
C GLU A 138 -7.42 -11.73 15.37
N ALA A 139 -6.74 -12.38 14.43
CA ALA A 139 -5.30 -12.65 14.47
C ALA A 139 -4.41 -11.45 14.18
N GLN A 140 -4.94 -10.31 13.73
CA GLN A 140 -4.13 -9.11 13.41
C GLN A 140 -3.30 -8.60 14.60
N GLY A 141 -3.83 -8.79 15.81
CA GLY A 141 -3.13 -8.43 17.04
C GLY A 141 -1.96 -9.34 17.41
N ASP A 142 -1.73 -10.46 16.76
CA ASP A 142 -0.67 -11.41 17.10
C ASP A 142 0.71 -10.87 16.72
N ASP A 143 0.86 -10.27 15.55
CA ASP A 143 2.05 -9.51 15.15
C ASP A 143 1.96 -8.07 15.68
N LYS A 144 2.50 -7.85 16.87
CA LYS A 144 2.46 -6.55 17.56
C LYS A 144 3.19 -5.44 16.78
N ILE A 145 4.24 -5.77 16.02
CA ILE A 145 5.02 -4.80 15.24
C ILE A 145 4.16 -4.26 14.08
N SER A 146 3.66 -5.17 13.26
CA SER A 146 2.80 -4.82 12.12
C SER A 146 1.49 -4.16 12.58
N PHE A 147 0.89 -4.66 13.67
CA PHE A 147 -0.31 -4.07 14.25
C PHE A 147 -0.07 -2.62 14.69
N ALA A 148 0.97 -2.34 15.48
CA ALA A 148 1.28 -1.00 15.96
C ALA A 148 1.55 -0.03 14.80
N ALA A 149 2.33 -0.46 13.79
CA ALA A 149 2.63 0.34 12.62
C ALA A 149 1.36 0.68 11.81
N LYS A 150 0.46 -0.30 11.60
CA LYS A 150 -0.81 -0.12 10.91
C LYS A 150 -1.73 0.80 11.69
N ARG A 151 -1.91 0.54 12.98
CA ARG A 151 -2.78 1.32 13.87
C ARG A 151 -2.35 2.78 13.95
N ALA A 152 -1.05 3.04 14.07
CA ALA A 152 -0.50 4.40 14.08
C ALA A 152 -0.77 5.15 12.76
N ARG A 153 -0.67 4.47 11.60
CA ARG A 153 -1.02 5.06 10.29
C ARG A 153 -2.50 5.43 10.22
N GLU A 154 -3.38 4.55 10.68
CA GLU A 154 -4.83 4.80 10.73
C GLU A 154 -5.16 6.01 11.60
N LEU A 155 -4.57 6.09 12.79
CA LEU A 155 -4.76 7.19 13.72
C LEU A 155 -4.18 8.52 13.20
N ALA A 156 -3.02 8.49 12.54
CA ALA A 156 -2.40 9.67 11.97
C ALA A 156 -3.21 10.27 10.81
N ALA A 157 -3.98 9.44 10.09
CA ALA A 157 -4.83 9.85 8.98
C ALA A 157 -6.33 9.75 9.29
N GLU A 158 -6.72 9.79 10.59
CA GLU A 158 -8.12 9.66 10.98
C GLU A 158 -9.01 10.75 10.35
N GLY A 159 -10.17 10.34 9.86
CA GLY A 159 -11.08 11.20 9.10
C GLY A 159 -10.76 11.32 7.61
N GLU A 160 -9.69 10.67 7.15
CA GLU A 160 -9.28 10.58 5.76
C GLU A 160 -9.38 9.12 5.28
N GLY A 161 -9.47 8.89 3.96
CA GLY A 161 -9.43 7.51 3.42
C GLY A 161 -8.17 6.74 3.81
N ALA A 162 -7.04 7.43 3.99
CA ALA A 162 -5.79 6.85 4.46
C ALA A 162 -5.87 6.31 5.91
N GLY A 163 -6.79 6.82 6.73
CA GLY A 163 -7.06 6.33 8.09
C GLY A 163 -7.99 5.11 8.13
N VAL A 164 -8.57 4.71 7.00
CA VAL A 164 -9.48 3.55 6.95
C VAL A 164 -8.67 2.25 6.87
N CYS A 165 -9.07 1.24 7.68
CA CYS A 165 -8.49 -0.10 7.63
C CYS A 165 -8.95 -0.85 6.37
N ALA A 166 -8.05 -1.14 5.45
CA ALA A 166 -8.39 -1.85 4.21
C ALA A 166 -8.73 -3.34 4.42
N ASP A 167 -8.33 -3.93 5.55
CA ASP A 167 -8.69 -5.32 5.88
C ASP A 167 -10.13 -5.46 6.37
N GLY A 168 -10.81 -4.34 6.63
CA GLY A 168 -12.18 -4.31 7.15
C GLY A 168 -12.25 -4.29 8.68
N TYR A 169 -13.45 -4.48 9.21
CA TYR A 169 -13.77 -4.35 10.62
C TYR A 169 -14.67 -5.50 11.08
N LEU A 170 -14.41 -6.05 12.27
CA LEU A 170 -15.15 -7.18 12.83
C LEU A 170 -16.64 -6.90 13.00
N GLU A 171 -17.00 -5.69 13.48
CA GLU A 171 -18.38 -5.29 13.71
C GLU A 171 -19.25 -5.16 12.46
N ASP A 172 -18.61 -5.11 11.27
CA ASP A 172 -19.33 -5.07 10.00
C ASP A 172 -19.67 -6.46 9.49
N LEU A 173 -18.81 -7.46 9.79
CA LEU A 173 -18.96 -8.81 9.24
C LEU A 173 -20.29 -9.47 9.59
N GLU A 174 -20.84 -9.16 10.76
CA GLU A 174 -22.12 -9.73 11.23
C GLU A 174 -23.32 -9.19 10.45
N LYS A 175 -23.17 -8.07 9.76
CA LYS A 175 -24.24 -7.38 9.05
C LYS A 175 -24.22 -7.66 7.55
N LEU A 176 -23.09 -8.20 7.03
CA LEU A 176 -22.91 -8.40 5.60
C LEU A 176 -23.59 -9.67 5.12
N THR A 177 -24.33 -9.53 4.02
CA THR A 177 -25.06 -10.61 3.34
C THR A 177 -24.49 -10.87 1.95
N SER A 178 -24.89 -11.98 1.34
CA SER A 178 -24.61 -12.30 -0.07
C SER A 178 -25.10 -11.20 -1.01
N ALA A 179 -26.26 -10.60 -0.73
CA ALA A 179 -26.83 -9.53 -1.54
C ALA A 179 -25.95 -8.25 -1.47
N ASP A 180 -25.42 -7.91 -0.29
CA ASP A 180 -24.56 -6.74 -0.12
C ASP A 180 -23.26 -6.88 -0.93
N ILE A 181 -22.63 -8.05 -0.91
CA ILE A 181 -21.39 -8.32 -1.65
C ILE A 181 -21.65 -8.39 -3.15
N SER A 182 -22.80 -8.95 -3.56
CA SER A 182 -23.18 -9.01 -4.97
C SER A 182 -23.46 -7.62 -5.53
N SER A 183 -24.19 -6.79 -4.81
CA SER A 183 -24.43 -5.38 -5.18
C SER A 183 -23.12 -4.59 -5.25
N PHE A 184 -22.23 -4.75 -4.27
CA PHE A 184 -20.93 -4.08 -4.28
C PHE A 184 -20.04 -4.52 -5.45
N TYR A 185 -20.10 -5.78 -5.85
CA TYR A 185 -19.40 -6.28 -7.03
C TYR A 185 -19.93 -5.64 -8.33
N GLU A 186 -21.25 -5.51 -8.48
CA GLU A 186 -21.84 -4.82 -9.64
C GLU A 186 -21.45 -3.33 -9.67
N ASP A 187 -21.47 -2.65 -8.53
CA ASP A 187 -21.00 -1.27 -8.40
C ASP A 187 -19.52 -1.13 -8.80
N LEU A 188 -18.68 -2.09 -8.39
CA LEU A 188 -17.28 -2.15 -8.77
C LEU A 188 -17.10 -2.24 -10.29
N LEU A 189 -17.81 -3.15 -10.95
CA LEU A 189 -17.75 -3.31 -12.41
C LEU A 189 -18.23 -2.06 -13.15
N ALA A 190 -19.25 -1.36 -12.61
CA ALA A 190 -19.85 -0.20 -13.23
C ALA A 190 -19.01 1.08 -13.04
N HIS A 191 -18.34 1.25 -11.90
CA HIS A 191 -17.80 2.56 -11.49
C HIS A 191 -16.30 2.57 -11.24
N ALA A 192 -15.65 1.41 -10.99
CA ALA A 192 -14.23 1.40 -10.69
C ALA A 192 -13.37 1.61 -11.95
N PRO A 193 -12.40 2.53 -11.94
CA PRO A 193 -11.34 2.54 -12.95
C PRO A 193 -10.51 1.26 -12.86
N VAL A 194 -10.16 0.70 -14.02
CA VAL A 194 -9.38 -0.53 -14.14
C VAL A 194 -8.03 -0.24 -14.78
N TYR A 195 -7.01 -0.85 -14.24
CA TYR A 195 -5.64 -0.74 -14.71
C TYR A 195 -5.10 -2.14 -15.00
N LEU A 196 -4.59 -2.33 -16.20
CA LEU A 196 -4.02 -3.58 -16.67
C LEU A 196 -2.54 -3.40 -17.01
N TYR A 197 -1.69 -4.23 -16.44
CA TYR A 197 -0.26 -4.24 -16.66
C TYR A 197 0.17 -5.61 -17.14
N VAL A 198 1.04 -5.65 -18.14
CA VAL A 198 1.78 -6.84 -18.54
C VAL A 198 3.25 -6.50 -18.58
N CYS A 199 4.04 -7.22 -17.79
CA CYS A 199 5.50 -7.21 -17.87
C CYS A 199 5.96 -8.49 -18.58
N GLY A 200 6.50 -8.36 -19.80
CA GLY A 200 6.83 -9.52 -20.62
C GLY A 200 7.53 -9.14 -21.93
N ASP A 201 7.47 -10.03 -22.89
CA ASP A 201 8.02 -9.82 -24.25
C ASP A 201 7.09 -8.92 -25.11
N SER A 202 7.49 -8.68 -26.35
CA SER A 202 6.79 -7.82 -27.32
C SER A 202 5.30 -8.17 -27.52
N ASP A 203 4.95 -9.44 -27.38
CA ASP A 203 3.57 -9.93 -27.54
C ASP A 203 2.65 -9.50 -26.39
N GLY A 204 3.20 -9.07 -25.25
CA GLY A 204 2.44 -8.55 -24.13
C GLY A 204 1.55 -7.35 -24.45
N ARG A 205 1.90 -6.55 -25.47
CA ARG A 205 1.04 -5.45 -25.96
C ARG A 205 -0.24 -5.97 -26.62
N GLN A 206 -0.15 -7.08 -27.35
CA GLN A 206 -1.31 -7.73 -27.96
C GLN A 206 -2.18 -8.40 -26.90
N MET A 207 -1.54 -9.07 -25.94
CA MET A 207 -2.19 -9.66 -24.77
C MET A 207 -3.02 -8.62 -24.00
N LEU A 208 -2.47 -7.43 -23.71
CA LEU A 208 -3.18 -6.32 -23.07
C LEU A 208 -4.43 -5.90 -23.84
N LYS A 209 -4.35 -5.78 -25.18
CA LYS A 209 -5.50 -5.42 -26.01
C LYS A 209 -6.61 -6.47 -25.96
N LYS A 210 -6.24 -7.76 -25.99
CA LYS A 210 -7.17 -8.87 -25.86
C LYS A 210 -7.81 -8.88 -24.48
N TRP A 211 -7.02 -8.68 -23.41
CA TRP A 211 -7.51 -8.63 -22.04
C TRP A 211 -8.53 -7.50 -21.85
N LYS A 212 -8.18 -6.28 -22.28
CA LYS A 212 -9.12 -5.16 -22.24
C LYS A 212 -10.40 -5.42 -23.02
N GLY A 213 -10.29 -5.95 -24.25
CA GLY A 213 -11.44 -6.27 -25.09
C GLY A 213 -12.35 -7.32 -24.50
N ALA A 214 -11.77 -8.34 -23.84
CA ALA A 214 -12.52 -9.40 -23.19
C ALA A 214 -13.17 -8.98 -21.87
N LEU A 215 -12.56 -8.05 -21.14
CA LEU A 215 -13.18 -7.44 -19.96
C LEU A 215 -14.46 -6.68 -20.33
N ASP A 216 -14.48 -6.02 -21.48
CA ASP A 216 -15.65 -5.32 -22.05
C ASP A 216 -16.45 -4.56 -21.00
N LEU A 217 -15.77 -3.68 -20.26
CA LEU A 217 -16.38 -2.89 -19.20
C LEU A 217 -17.07 -1.67 -19.80
N GLN A 218 -18.34 -1.51 -19.49
CA GLN A 218 -19.19 -0.40 -19.93
C GLN A 218 -19.34 0.60 -18.78
N GLY A 219 -18.23 1.25 -18.40
CA GLY A 219 -18.20 2.23 -17.32
C GLY A 219 -19.22 3.34 -17.51
N LYS A 220 -19.97 3.61 -16.46
CA LYS A 220 -20.94 4.71 -16.40
C LYS A 220 -20.23 5.96 -15.91
N GLU A 221 -20.48 6.35 -14.69
CA GLU A 221 -19.81 7.41 -13.98
C GLU A 221 -18.71 6.80 -13.10
N LEU A 222 -17.44 7.10 -13.40
CA LEU A 222 -16.33 6.52 -12.64
C LEU A 222 -16.22 7.18 -11.26
N TRP A 223 -15.82 6.40 -10.26
CA TRP A 223 -15.55 6.92 -8.94
C TRP A 223 -14.50 8.01 -8.96
N GLU A 224 -14.77 9.07 -8.20
CA GLU A 224 -13.82 10.15 -7.97
C GLU A 224 -12.88 9.82 -6.80
N PHE A 225 -11.62 10.21 -6.95
CA PHE A 225 -10.60 10.06 -5.93
C PHE A 225 -10.25 11.43 -5.37
N GLN A 226 -10.57 11.61 -4.10
CA GLN A 226 -10.27 12.87 -3.42
C GLN A 226 -8.77 12.98 -3.17
N GLN A 227 -8.19 14.10 -3.56
CA GLN A 227 -6.87 14.47 -3.10
C GLN A 227 -6.96 14.77 -1.59
N THR A 228 -6.10 14.17 -0.80
CA THR A 228 -6.08 14.36 0.64
C THR A 228 -5.72 15.81 0.97
N SER A 229 -6.71 16.60 1.37
CA SER A 229 -6.50 17.92 1.97
C SER A 229 -6.35 17.72 3.48
N ARG A 230 -5.12 17.66 3.96
CA ARG A 230 -4.88 17.49 5.39
C ARG A 230 -5.18 18.76 6.15
N LYS A 231 -6.05 18.64 7.14
CA LYS A 231 -6.23 19.70 8.14
C LYS A 231 -5.05 19.63 9.10
N GLN A 232 -4.47 20.78 9.41
CA GLN A 232 -3.49 20.89 10.50
C GLN A 232 -4.17 20.43 11.80
N ALA A 233 -3.71 19.34 12.36
CA ALA A 233 -4.28 18.76 13.58
C ALA A 233 -3.27 18.94 14.73
N LEU A 234 -3.80 19.12 15.94
CA LEU A 234 -3.00 19.04 17.16
C LEU A 234 -2.41 17.63 17.30
N CYS A 235 -1.21 17.54 17.88
CA CYS A 235 -0.58 16.25 18.14
C CYS A 235 -1.46 15.40 19.07
N ARG A 236 -1.79 14.20 18.62
CA ARG A 236 -2.55 13.21 19.40
C ARG A 236 -1.59 12.24 20.07
N LYS A 237 -1.81 12.03 21.37
CA LYS A 237 -1.07 11.05 22.17
C LYS A 237 -2.00 9.92 22.53
N ILE A 238 -1.72 8.71 22.05
CA ILE A 238 -2.61 7.56 22.18
C ILE A 238 -1.80 6.37 22.70
N ALA A 239 -2.34 5.68 23.71
CA ALA A 239 -1.80 4.42 24.20
C ALA A 239 -2.87 3.35 24.14
N GLU A 240 -2.54 2.20 23.62
CA GLU A 240 -3.39 1.01 23.60
C GLU A 240 -2.68 -0.13 24.33
N LYS A 241 -3.44 -0.96 25.05
CA LYS A 241 -2.91 -2.08 25.82
C LYS A 241 -2.88 -3.37 24.99
N ALA A 242 -1.80 -4.12 25.13
CA ALA A 242 -1.68 -5.46 24.56
C ALA A 242 -0.80 -6.32 25.47
N ASN A 243 -1.03 -7.64 25.48
CA ASN A 243 -0.14 -8.56 26.17
C ASN A 243 1.19 -8.66 25.40
N MET A 244 2.22 -7.95 25.91
CA MET A 244 3.54 -7.88 25.29
C MET A 244 4.62 -7.41 26.27
N GLY A 245 5.86 -7.86 26.06
CA GLY A 245 6.98 -7.51 26.94
C GLY A 245 7.69 -6.21 26.57
N GLN A 246 7.53 -5.72 25.33
CA GLN A 246 8.13 -4.46 24.86
C GLN A 246 7.04 -3.54 24.33
N THR A 247 7.12 -2.27 24.67
CA THR A 247 6.25 -1.24 24.08
C THR A 247 6.67 -0.95 22.65
N ARG A 248 5.72 -1.00 21.71
CA ARG A 248 5.89 -0.51 20.34
C ARG A 248 5.48 0.96 20.27
N LEU A 249 6.45 1.79 19.98
CA LEU A 249 6.32 3.24 19.85
C LEU A 249 6.33 3.62 18.39
N VAL A 250 5.34 4.42 17.96
CA VAL A 250 5.28 4.98 16.61
C VAL A 250 4.96 6.46 16.70
N LEU A 251 5.84 7.30 16.14
CA LEU A 251 5.63 8.72 15.96
C LEU A 251 5.34 9.02 14.51
N ALA A 252 4.21 9.65 14.23
CA ALA A 252 3.81 10.05 12.89
C ALA A 252 3.96 11.55 12.71
N PHE A 253 4.61 11.93 11.61
CA PHE A 253 4.87 13.32 11.23
C PHE A 253 4.19 13.63 9.90
N ASP A 254 3.64 14.83 9.78
CA ASP A 254 3.15 15.38 8.52
C ASP A 254 4.25 16.21 7.87
N SER A 255 4.57 15.90 6.63
CA SER A 255 5.59 16.65 5.88
C SER A 255 5.03 17.87 5.15
N GLY A 256 3.70 18.00 5.07
CA GLY A 256 3.02 19.00 4.25
C GLY A 256 3.19 18.79 2.74
N LEU A 257 3.81 17.68 2.32
CA LEU A 257 4.06 17.38 0.90
C LEU A 257 3.00 16.43 0.32
N HIS A 258 2.73 16.62 -0.94
CA HIS A 258 2.01 15.66 -1.75
C HIS A 258 2.96 14.73 -2.52
N PRO A 259 2.52 13.52 -2.90
CA PRO A 259 3.36 12.56 -3.63
C PRO A 259 3.96 13.07 -4.95
N TRP A 260 3.28 14.01 -5.61
CA TRP A 260 3.72 14.63 -6.88
C TRP A 260 4.69 15.80 -6.70
N ASP A 261 4.91 16.26 -5.47
CA ASP A 261 5.83 17.38 -5.20
C ASP A 261 7.27 16.94 -5.48
N ARG A 262 8.00 17.78 -6.22
CA ARG A 262 9.41 17.51 -6.50
C ARG A 262 10.23 17.34 -5.20
N ALA A 263 9.87 18.07 -4.16
CA ALA A 263 10.49 18.02 -2.85
C ALA A 263 10.25 16.70 -2.09
N PHE A 264 9.37 15.81 -2.58
CA PHE A 264 9.10 14.52 -1.94
C PHE A 264 10.35 13.63 -1.87
N LEU A 265 11.25 13.74 -2.86
CA LEU A 265 12.48 12.96 -2.87
C LEU A 265 13.44 13.38 -1.74
N SER A 266 13.52 14.68 -1.40
CA SER A 266 14.30 15.15 -0.25
C SER A 266 13.71 14.67 1.09
N LEU A 267 12.39 14.44 1.18
CA LEU A 267 11.77 13.77 2.34
C LEU A 267 12.23 12.30 2.46
N ARG A 268 12.31 11.58 1.35
CA ARG A 268 12.81 10.20 1.35
C ARG A 268 14.27 10.14 1.82
N VAL A 269 15.11 11.08 1.36
CA VAL A 269 16.50 11.19 1.82
C VAL A 269 16.56 11.53 3.30
N LEU A 270 15.73 12.46 3.81
CA LEU A 270 15.64 12.74 5.25
C LEU A 270 15.30 11.49 6.07
N CYS A 271 14.31 10.72 5.63
CA CYS A 271 13.93 9.47 6.30
C CYS A 271 15.10 8.47 6.34
N GLU A 272 15.92 8.43 5.29
CA GLU A 272 17.09 7.55 5.23
C GLU A 272 18.23 8.06 6.13
N VAL A 273 18.52 9.37 6.17
CA VAL A 273 19.49 10.00 7.09
C VAL A 273 19.13 9.71 8.54
N LEU A 274 17.85 9.81 8.88
CA LEU A 274 17.38 9.62 10.26
C LEU A 274 17.25 8.16 10.63
N GLY A 275 16.59 7.36 9.79
CA GLY A 275 16.13 6.02 10.15
C GLY A 275 16.61 4.91 9.22
N GLY A 276 17.59 5.15 8.35
CA GLY A 276 18.29 4.11 7.59
C GLY A 276 19.06 3.16 8.52
N GLY A 277 19.62 2.10 7.96
CA GLY A 277 20.28 1.04 8.73
C GLY A 277 21.41 1.52 9.67
N ASN A 278 22.06 2.65 9.36
CA ASN A 278 23.04 3.32 10.19
C ASN A 278 22.67 4.81 10.37
N GLY A 279 21.37 5.13 10.41
CA GLY A 279 20.87 6.48 10.52
C GLY A 279 21.07 7.10 11.89
N LEU A 280 20.86 8.41 11.99
CA LEU A 280 21.11 9.19 13.22
C LEU A 280 20.30 8.68 14.42
N LEU A 281 19.05 8.22 14.19
CA LEU A 281 18.22 7.66 15.26
C LEU A 281 18.83 6.36 15.82
N PHE A 282 19.35 5.51 14.94
CA PHE A 282 20.02 4.27 15.35
C PHE A 282 21.29 4.56 16.16
N GLN A 283 22.15 5.45 15.66
CA GLN A 283 23.40 5.81 16.34
C GLN A 283 23.15 6.43 17.72
N GLU A 284 22.20 7.37 17.82
CA GLU A 284 21.98 8.13 19.07
C GLU A 284 21.15 7.33 20.10
N ILE A 285 20.07 6.65 19.66
CA ILE A 285 19.11 6.02 20.57
C ILE A 285 19.50 4.58 20.89
N ARG A 286 19.94 3.82 19.88
CA ARG A 286 20.33 2.42 20.07
C ARG A 286 21.76 2.28 20.55
N GLU A 287 22.73 2.84 19.80
CA GLU A 287 24.15 2.58 20.10
C GLU A 287 24.65 3.34 21.32
N LYS A 288 24.31 4.65 21.43
CA LYS A 288 24.81 5.47 22.53
C LYS A 288 23.99 5.32 23.81
N GLN A 289 22.67 5.19 23.70
CA GLN A 289 21.78 5.16 24.87
C GLN A 289 21.25 3.77 25.22
N GLY A 290 21.28 2.82 24.29
CA GLY A 290 20.79 1.45 24.52
C GLY A 290 19.28 1.35 24.78
N LEU A 291 18.48 2.35 24.35
CA LEU A 291 17.07 2.43 24.67
C LEU A 291 16.20 1.50 23.83
N CYS A 292 16.66 1.07 22.65
CA CYS A 292 15.88 0.23 21.74
C CYS A 292 16.75 -0.84 21.07
N TYR A 293 16.10 -1.88 20.54
CA TYR A 293 16.76 -2.89 19.71
C TYR A 293 16.66 -2.52 18.22
N ASP A 294 15.49 -2.03 17.80
CA ASP A 294 15.19 -1.63 16.43
C ASP A 294 14.64 -0.20 16.42
N ILE A 295 15.05 0.58 15.46
CA ILE A 295 14.48 1.90 15.17
C ILE A 295 14.60 2.19 13.69
N SER A 296 13.56 2.74 13.10
CA SER A 296 13.56 3.12 11.68
C SER A 296 12.65 4.31 11.44
N MET A 297 12.91 5.03 10.34
CA MET A 297 12.03 6.08 9.84
C MET A 297 11.71 5.82 8.37
N THR A 298 10.44 5.89 8.03
CA THR A 298 9.95 5.70 6.65
C THR A 298 8.93 6.77 6.31
N CYS A 299 8.76 7.09 5.03
CA CYS A 299 7.63 7.90 4.57
C CYS A 299 6.70 7.08 3.69
N ASP A 300 5.41 7.38 3.80
CA ASP A 300 4.37 6.81 2.95
C ASP A 300 4.31 7.61 1.63
N THR A 301 4.56 6.91 0.51
CA THR A 301 4.67 7.52 -0.82
C THR A 301 3.34 8.08 -1.34
N MET A 302 2.20 7.65 -0.79
CA MET A 302 0.88 8.10 -1.23
C MET A 302 0.31 9.22 -0.37
N THR A 303 0.78 9.34 0.87
CA THR A 303 0.24 10.32 1.82
C THR A 303 1.25 11.40 2.22
N GLY A 304 2.55 11.19 2.08
CA GLY A 304 3.58 12.11 2.57
C GLY A 304 3.66 12.17 4.10
N LEU A 305 3.04 11.24 4.81
CA LEU A 305 3.28 11.04 6.23
C LEU A 305 4.60 10.31 6.43
N ALA A 306 5.37 10.72 7.43
CA ALA A 306 6.59 10.04 7.84
C ALA A 306 6.38 9.39 9.22
N PHE A 307 6.98 8.22 9.43
CA PHE A 307 6.78 7.42 10.63
C PHE A 307 8.13 6.98 11.20
N VAL A 308 8.37 7.31 12.46
CA VAL A 308 9.44 6.69 13.25
C VAL A 308 8.81 5.58 14.08
N GLN A 309 9.38 4.38 14.00
CA GLN A 309 8.90 3.22 14.75
C GLN A 309 10.05 2.54 15.47
N THR A 310 9.77 2.08 16.71
CA THR A 310 10.78 1.44 17.55
C THR A 310 10.15 0.53 18.62
N GLY A 311 10.93 -0.44 19.12
CA GLY A 311 10.60 -1.25 20.29
C GLY A 311 11.45 -0.84 21.48
N VAL A 312 10.81 -0.50 22.60
CA VAL A 312 11.48 -0.02 23.81
C VAL A 312 10.91 -0.69 25.07
N ALA A 313 11.64 -0.65 26.19
CA ALA A 313 11.04 -0.97 27.48
C ALA A 313 9.95 0.04 27.82
N GLY A 314 8.83 -0.37 28.40
CA GLY A 314 7.69 0.51 28.65
C GLY A 314 8.04 1.77 29.44
N LYS A 315 8.86 1.62 30.50
CA LYS A 315 9.39 2.74 31.32
C LYS A 315 10.19 3.76 30.52
N ASP A 316 10.81 3.37 29.42
CA ASP A 316 11.69 4.20 28.59
C ASP A 316 10.95 4.85 27.39
N ALA A 317 9.68 4.48 27.17
CA ALA A 317 8.94 4.92 25.97
C ALA A 317 8.80 6.43 25.86
N LYS A 318 8.50 7.15 26.95
CA LYS A 318 8.41 8.61 26.96
C LYS A 318 9.78 9.26 26.68
N HIS A 319 10.84 8.70 27.24
CA HIS A 319 12.19 9.19 27.04
C HIS A 319 12.63 8.99 25.58
N ALA A 320 12.40 7.79 25.01
CA ALA A 320 12.69 7.51 23.62
C ALA A 320 11.91 8.43 22.66
N ALA A 321 10.63 8.70 22.94
CA ALA A 321 9.84 9.64 22.15
C ALA A 321 10.41 11.05 22.17
N SER A 322 10.85 11.53 23.36
CA SER A 322 11.49 12.84 23.52
C SER A 322 12.82 12.92 22.78
N GLU A 323 13.63 11.86 22.84
CA GLU A 323 14.91 11.79 22.14
C GLU A 323 14.75 11.79 20.61
N ILE A 324 13.75 11.05 20.10
CA ILE A 324 13.40 11.09 18.67
C ILE A 324 13.10 12.52 18.24
N CYS A 325 12.22 13.22 18.96
CA CYS A 325 11.88 14.60 18.64
C CYS A 325 13.09 15.53 18.76
N ARG A 326 13.95 15.35 19.77
CA ARG A 326 15.18 16.12 19.97
C ARG A 326 16.16 15.94 18.80
N ILE A 327 16.33 14.71 18.30
CA ILE A 327 17.22 14.44 17.17
C ILE A 327 16.69 15.09 15.90
N LEU A 328 15.38 15.00 15.62
CA LEU A 328 14.76 15.68 14.49
C LEU A 328 14.95 17.20 14.57
N GLN A 329 14.72 17.78 15.75
CA GLN A 329 14.93 19.21 15.98
C GLN A 329 16.39 19.61 15.79
N ASN A 330 17.33 18.81 16.27
CA ASN A 330 18.75 19.04 16.07
C ASN A 330 19.14 19.07 14.59
N VAL A 331 18.58 18.16 13.77
CA VAL A 331 18.76 18.19 12.30
C VAL A 331 18.17 19.46 11.70
N ALA A 332 17.00 19.89 12.17
CA ALA A 332 16.34 21.10 11.68
C ALA A 332 17.14 22.37 11.99
N ASP A 333 17.79 22.44 13.17
CA ASP A 333 18.49 23.63 13.67
C ASP A 333 19.96 23.70 13.23
N HIS A 334 20.64 22.55 13.18
CA HIS A 334 22.08 22.49 12.97
C HIS A 334 22.50 21.80 11.67
N GLY A 335 21.54 21.20 10.95
CA GLY A 335 21.81 20.49 9.71
C GLY A 335 22.28 19.05 9.92
N ILE A 336 22.85 18.47 8.86
CA ILE A 336 23.38 17.10 8.79
C ILE A 336 24.82 17.13 8.28
N LYS A 337 25.61 16.14 8.65
CA LYS A 337 26.94 15.97 8.08
C LYS A 337 26.84 15.52 6.62
N ASN A 338 27.82 15.97 5.80
CA ASN A 338 27.83 15.59 4.40
C ASN A 338 27.95 14.08 4.19
N ASP A 339 28.69 13.37 5.03
CA ASP A 339 28.85 11.92 4.94
C ASP A 339 27.52 11.20 5.18
N ASP A 340 26.76 11.58 6.22
CA ASP A 340 25.43 11.02 6.50
C ASP A 340 24.46 11.26 5.33
N PHE A 341 24.57 12.44 4.69
CA PHE A 341 23.77 12.76 3.48
C PHE A 341 24.16 11.89 2.29
N GLN A 342 25.46 11.76 1.99
CA GLN A 342 25.93 10.95 0.87
C GLN A 342 25.57 9.47 1.02
N ASP A 343 25.72 8.93 2.23
CA ASP A 343 25.32 7.55 2.55
C ASP A 343 23.81 7.36 2.31
N ALA A 344 22.98 8.29 2.75
CA ALA A 344 21.54 8.23 2.54
C ALA A 344 21.14 8.31 1.05
N VAL A 345 21.77 9.21 0.29
CA VAL A 345 21.56 9.33 -1.16
C VAL A 345 21.93 8.02 -1.86
N GLU A 346 23.06 7.41 -1.50
CA GLU A 346 23.51 6.16 -2.09
C GLU A 346 22.53 5.00 -1.75
N GLN A 347 22.01 4.94 -0.52
CA GLN A 347 20.99 3.95 -0.16
C GLN A 347 19.68 4.14 -0.97
N ILE A 348 19.23 5.37 -1.14
CA ILE A 348 18.05 5.66 -1.98
C ILE A 348 18.33 5.30 -3.45
N ARG A 349 19.54 5.58 -3.96
CA ARG A 349 19.96 5.20 -5.31
C ARG A 349 19.84 3.69 -5.51
N ARG A 350 20.35 2.88 -4.58
CA ARG A 350 20.26 1.42 -4.59
C ARG A 350 18.80 0.96 -4.59
N LYS A 351 17.97 1.50 -3.70
CA LYS A 351 16.54 1.16 -3.63
C LYS A 351 15.79 1.46 -4.94
N ILE A 352 16.15 2.55 -5.64
CA ILE A 352 15.57 2.87 -6.95
C ILE A 352 16.10 1.90 -8.03
N SER A 353 17.39 1.59 -8.02
CA SER A 353 17.99 0.65 -8.98
C SER A 353 17.41 -0.76 -8.84
N ASP A 354 17.18 -1.22 -7.60
CA ASP A 354 16.60 -2.54 -7.30
C ASP A 354 15.15 -2.72 -7.81
N ILE A 355 14.48 -1.62 -8.18
CA ILE A 355 13.15 -1.70 -8.83
C ILE A 355 13.25 -2.53 -10.10
N SER A 356 14.31 -2.34 -10.86
CA SER A 356 14.51 -3.01 -12.14
C SER A 356 14.67 -4.54 -12.02
N ASP A 357 14.97 -5.08 -10.84
CA ASP A 357 15.31 -6.49 -10.67
C ASP A 357 14.11 -7.43 -10.52
N SER A 358 12.92 -6.88 -10.38
CA SER A 358 11.69 -7.64 -10.22
C SER A 358 10.57 -7.08 -11.09
N GLN A 359 9.88 -7.96 -11.83
CA GLN A 359 8.70 -7.61 -12.61
C GLN A 359 7.62 -6.93 -11.74
N TRP A 360 7.42 -7.45 -10.53
CA TRP A 360 6.42 -6.92 -9.57
C TRP A 360 6.81 -5.54 -9.06
N LYS A 361 8.09 -5.32 -8.71
CA LYS A 361 8.58 -3.99 -8.30
C LYS A 361 8.43 -2.96 -9.42
N ILE A 362 8.74 -3.34 -10.66
CA ILE A 362 8.57 -2.44 -11.82
C ILE A 362 7.11 -2.09 -12.01
N MET A 363 6.21 -3.09 -12.03
CA MET A 363 4.78 -2.85 -12.23
C MET A 363 4.16 -2.02 -11.09
N ASP A 364 4.49 -2.31 -9.83
CA ASP A 364 4.02 -1.53 -8.69
C ASP A 364 4.49 -0.08 -8.76
N TYR A 365 5.77 0.13 -9.08
CA TYR A 365 6.34 1.45 -9.29
C TYR A 365 5.64 2.23 -10.41
N VAL A 366 5.48 1.61 -11.59
CA VAL A 366 4.79 2.24 -12.73
C VAL A 366 3.35 2.56 -12.38
N ALA A 367 2.66 1.65 -11.67
CA ALA A 367 1.29 1.87 -11.23
C ALA A 367 1.19 3.04 -10.23
N GLU A 368 2.09 3.13 -9.27
CA GLU A 368 2.16 4.27 -8.35
C GLU A 368 2.42 5.59 -9.08
N GLN A 369 3.40 5.63 -10.01
CA GLN A 369 3.71 6.83 -10.78
C GLN A 369 2.52 7.30 -11.63
N GLU A 370 1.78 6.38 -12.23
CA GLU A 370 0.55 6.68 -12.98
C GLU A 370 -0.54 7.27 -12.07
N ILE A 371 -0.78 6.66 -10.90
CA ILE A 371 -1.79 7.12 -9.93
C ILE A 371 -1.43 8.50 -9.36
N ILE A 372 -0.16 8.72 -9.04
CA ILE A 372 0.37 10.01 -8.56
C ILE A 372 0.36 11.06 -9.68
N GLY A 373 0.39 10.64 -10.94
CA GLY A 373 0.41 11.54 -12.11
C GLY A 373 1.77 12.12 -12.44
N THR A 374 2.86 11.55 -11.94
CA THR A 374 4.23 11.99 -12.23
C THR A 374 4.84 11.27 -13.43
N ASN A 375 4.44 10.03 -13.69
CA ASN A 375 4.87 9.19 -14.81
C ASN A 375 6.40 9.13 -15.01
N LEU A 376 7.16 9.17 -13.90
CA LEU A 376 8.61 9.12 -13.92
C LEU A 376 9.07 7.66 -14.00
N ASP A 377 9.99 7.38 -14.91
CA ASP A 377 10.74 6.12 -14.88
C ASP A 377 11.86 6.15 -13.81
N SER A 378 12.47 5.00 -13.56
CA SER A 378 13.53 4.87 -12.54
C SER A 378 14.77 5.71 -12.87
N GLU A 379 15.13 5.87 -14.15
CA GLU A 379 16.26 6.70 -14.57
C GLU A 379 15.99 8.19 -14.34
N GLN A 380 14.78 8.64 -14.65
CA GLN A 380 14.34 10.01 -14.38
C GLN A 380 14.30 10.28 -12.87
N MET A 381 13.90 9.28 -12.06
CA MET A 381 13.93 9.39 -10.60
C MET A 381 15.37 9.48 -10.08
N LEU A 382 16.31 8.71 -10.64
CA LEU A 382 17.73 8.79 -10.29
C LEU A 382 18.32 10.16 -10.62
N ARG A 383 18.01 10.71 -11.81
CA ARG A 383 18.44 12.08 -12.18
C ARG A 383 17.89 13.13 -11.21
N ARG A 384 16.64 13.01 -10.77
CA ARG A 384 16.07 13.91 -9.75
C ARG A 384 16.73 13.75 -8.37
N LEU A 385 17.22 12.57 -8.05
CA LEU A 385 17.95 12.33 -6.80
C LEU A 385 19.29 13.09 -6.79
N GLU A 386 19.95 13.24 -7.94
CA GLU A 386 21.20 14.01 -8.08
C GLU A 386 21.01 15.52 -7.82
N ASP A 387 19.79 16.03 -8.02
CA ASP A 387 19.44 17.43 -7.77
C ASP A 387 19.14 17.72 -6.27
N VAL A 388 19.03 16.70 -5.41
CA VAL A 388 18.71 16.88 -3.98
C VAL A 388 19.95 17.38 -3.24
N THR A 389 19.80 18.44 -2.45
CA THR A 389 20.87 19.05 -1.66
C THR A 389 20.68 18.81 -0.15
N VAL A 390 21.73 19.05 0.63
CA VAL A 390 21.68 19.04 2.10
C VAL A 390 20.63 20.03 2.61
N GLU A 391 20.59 21.23 2.02
CA GLU A 391 19.65 22.30 2.39
C GLU A 391 18.20 21.86 2.16
N ASP A 392 17.91 21.13 1.05
CA ASP A 392 16.60 20.57 0.80
C ASP A 392 16.18 19.59 1.90
N VAL A 393 17.08 18.73 2.34
CA VAL A 393 16.82 17.74 3.40
C VAL A 393 16.59 18.41 4.74
N VAL A 394 17.41 19.41 5.10
CA VAL A 394 17.25 20.20 6.34
C VAL A 394 15.91 20.94 6.34
N LYS A 395 15.54 21.55 5.20
CA LYS A 395 14.24 22.19 5.04
C LYS A 395 13.07 21.21 5.24
N ARG A 396 13.23 19.91 4.90
CA ARG A 396 12.20 18.91 5.22
C ARG A 396 12.11 18.69 6.73
N ALA A 397 13.24 18.56 7.43
CA ALA A 397 13.23 18.42 8.89
C ALA A 397 12.52 19.60 9.58
N GLN A 398 12.79 20.83 9.14
CA GLN A 398 12.15 22.06 9.65
C GLN A 398 10.63 22.10 9.44
N ASN A 399 10.13 21.42 8.40
CA ASN A 399 8.72 21.43 8.04
C ASN A 399 7.95 20.20 8.54
N LEU A 400 8.62 19.23 9.18
CA LEU A 400 7.92 18.09 9.78
C LEU A 400 7.12 18.54 11.00
N THR A 401 5.84 18.19 11.01
CA THR A 401 4.95 18.46 12.14
C THR A 401 4.54 17.15 12.80
N LEU A 402 4.80 16.99 14.09
CA LEU A 402 4.38 15.81 14.85
C LEU A 402 2.86 15.78 14.94
N ARG A 403 2.25 14.72 14.40
CA ARG A 403 0.80 14.54 14.29
C ARG A 403 0.24 13.53 15.28
N THR A 404 0.99 12.47 15.54
CA THR A 404 0.53 11.39 16.44
C THR A 404 1.72 10.74 17.13
N MET A 405 1.58 10.53 18.43
CA MET A 405 2.42 9.64 19.23
C MET A 405 1.58 8.45 19.64
N TYR A 406 1.94 7.28 19.19
CA TYR A 406 1.22 6.06 19.49
C TYR A 406 2.11 5.07 20.24
N ALA A 407 1.58 4.49 21.30
CA ALA A 407 2.20 3.40 22.04
C ALA A 407 1.27 2.20 22.13
N LEU A 408 1.74 1.03 21.70
CA LEU A 408 1.13 -0.26 22.03
C LEU A 408 1.98 -0.87 23.15
N THR A 409 1.39 -1.06 24.33
CA THR A 409 2.17 -1.39 25.53
C THR A 409 1.54 -2.47 26.38
N GLY A 410 2.38 -3.24 27.07
CA GLY A 410 1.96 -4.17 28.14
C GLY A 410 1.94 -3.54 29.54
N GLU A 411 2.42 -2.28 29.68
CA GLU A 411 2.46 -1.59 30.97
C GLU A 411 1.06 -1.15 31.42
N GLU A 412 0.67 -1.53 32.65
CA GLU A 412 -0.68 -1.21 33.15
C GLU A 412 -0.91 0.28 33.40
N GLU A 413 0.14 1.01 33.81
CA GLU A 413 0.07 2.42 34.21
C GLU A 413 0.66 3.37 33.15
N PHE A 414 0.91 2.90 31.92
CA PHE A 414 1.46 3.78 30.90
C PHE A 414 0.47 4.87 30.51
N SER A 415 0.91 6.12 30.64
CA SER A 415 0.21 7.32 30.19
C SER A 415 1.19 8.25 29.47
N TRP A 416 0.75 9.06 28.54
CA TRP A 416 1.56 10.09 27.89
C TRP A 416 1.73 11.38 28.73
N ASP A 417 0.98 11.52 29.79
CA ASP A 417 0.99 12.67 30.71
C ASP A 417 2.00 12.51 31.86
#